data_ee9cf9ce5a4c5126655c93f2b2a26470
#
_entry.id   ee9cf9ce5a4c5126655c93f2b2a26470
#
_cell.length_a   1.000
_cell.length_b   1.000
_cell.length_c   1.000
_cell.angle_alpha   90.00
_cell.angle_beta   90.00
_cell.angle_gamma   90.00
#
_symmetry.space_group_name_H-M   'P 1'
#
loop_
_entity.id
_entity.type
_entity.pdbx_description
1 polymer ?
#
loop_
_entity_poly.entity_id
_entity_poly.type
_entity_poly.pdbx_seq_one_letter_code
_entity_poly.pdbx_strand_id
1 'polypeptide(L)'
;MYNQIFFTNVLRLLDEQKMTKSELAEQAGISVSFLSDLTNGKANPSLKIMDAIARALDSALPALLEISDLDDETLDALAGGKAIKSLPDGYVRVSAILTEFQAFNAMQWDQENRKKLRIRR
;
A
#
# COMPACT_ATOMS: atom_id res chain seq x y z
N MET A 1 -7.23 9.37 -3.81
CA MET A 1 -7.17 8.32 -2.76
C MET A 1 -5.93 7.43 -2.88
N TYR A 2 -5.68 6.80 -4.02
CA TYR A 2 -4.55 5.87 -4.15
C TYR A 2 -3.18 6.55 -4.07
N ASN A 3 -3.04 7.76 -4.60
CA ASN A 3 -1.82 8.55 -4.40
C ASN A 3 -1.53 8.77 -2.91
N GLN A 4 -2.56 9.08 -2.15
CA GLN A 4 -2.44 9.32 -0.71
C GLN A 4 -2.07 8.05 0.04
N ILE A 5 -2.66 6.90 -0.32
CA ILE A 5 -2.28 5.60 0.24
C ILE A 5 -0.80 5.31 -0.06
N PHE A 6 -0.40 5.53 -1.31
CA PHE A 6 0.98 5.29 -1.75
C PHE A 6 1.99 6.11 -0.95
N PHE A 7 1.86 7.44 -0.92
CA PHE A 7 2.87 8.22 -0.21
C PHE A 7 2.72 8.17 1.30
N THR A 8 1.57 7.82 1.85
CA THR A 8 1.45 7.53 3.29
C THR A 8 2.29 6.30 3.64
N ASN A 9 2.21 5.24 2.84
CA ASN A 9 3.05 4.07 3.01
C ASN A 9 4.54 4.37 2.79
N VAL A 10 4.86 5.21 1.81
CA VAL A 10 6.25 5.64 1.57
C VAL A 10 6.81 6.38 2.80
N LEU A 11 6.06 7.33 3.34
CA LEU A 11 6.49 8.07 4.52
C LEU A 11 6.65 7.16 5.74
N ARG A 12 5.75 6.19 5.91
CA ARG A 12 5.85 5.20 6.98
C ARG A 12 7.13 4.37 6.85
N LEU A 13 7.44 3.89 5.65
CA LEU A 13 8.66 3.10 5.43
C LEU A 13 9.94 3.94 5.57
N LEU A 14 9.93 5.20 5.17
CA LEU A 14 11.06 6.10 5.44
C LEU A 14 11.32 6.20 6.93
N ASP A 15 10.27 6.37 7.73
CA ASP A 15 10.38 6.43 9.17
C ASP A 15 10.90 5.12 9.77
N GLU A 16 10.32 3.99 9.36
CA GLU A 16 10.72 2.67 9.82
C GLU A 16 12.18 2.34 9.48
N GLN A 17 12.61 2.68 8.27
CA GLN A 17 13.97 2.42 7.79
C GLN A 17 14.96 3.51 8.16
N LYS A 18 14.48 4.58 8.79
CA LYS A 18 15.30 5.76 9.13
C LYS A 18 16.04 6.31 7.92
N MET A 19 15.34 6.35 6.79
CA MET A 19 15.85 6.87 5.53
C MET A 19 15.31 8.29 5.32
N THR A 20 16.16 9.17 4.79
CA THR A 20 15.74 10.53 4.44
C THR A 20 15.11 10.57 3.06
N LYS A 21 14.33 11.61 2.78
CA LYS A 21 13.79 11.84 1.43
C LYS A 21 14.91 12.01 0.40
N SER A 22 16.02 12.64 0.79
CA SER A 22 17.17 12.80 -0.10
C SER A 22 17.78 11.45 -0.49
N GLU A 23 17.95 10.56 0.47
CA GLU A 23 18.47 9.21 0.22
C GLU A 23 17.53 8.42 -0.68
N LEU A 24 16.22 8.48 -0.41
CA LEU A 24 15.23 7.80 -1.25
C LEU A 24 15.23 8.34 -2.67
N ALA A 25 15.25 9.67 -2.84
CA ALA A 25 15.26 10.30 -4.16
C ALA A 25 16.49 9.88 -4.96
N GLU A 26 17.67 9.87 -4.32
CA GLU A 26 18.91 9.42 -4.95
C GLU A 26 18.80 7.97 -5.42
N GLN A 27 18.35 7.08 -4.55
CA GLN A 27 18.22 5.65 -4.88
C GLN A 27 17.17 5.38 -5.94
N ALA A 28 16.08 6.14 -5.94
CA ALA A 28 15.00 5.99 -6.93
C ALA A 28 15.28 6.71 -8.25
N GLY A 29 16.35 7.51 -8.32
CA GLY A 29 16.71 8.26 -9.53
C GLY A 29 15.77 9.42 -9.84
N ILE A 30 15.20 10.04 -8.83
CA ILE A 30 14.31 11.20 -8.97
C ILE A 30 14.86 12.39 -8.16
N SER A 31 14.37 13.59 -8.43
CA SER A 31 14.77 14.77 -7.65
C SER A 31 14.11 14.78 -6.29
N VAL A 32 14.76 15.37 -5.29
CA VAL A 32 14.19 15.59 -3.97
C VAL A 32 12.94 16.47 -4.06
N SER A 33 12.97 17.46 -4.93
CA SER A 33 11.85 18.36 -5.18
C SER A 33 10.61 17.58 -5.67
N PHE A 34 10.82 16.68 -6.63
CA PHE A 34 9.73 15.84 -7.15
C PHE A 34 9.18 14.90 -6.07
N LEU A 35 10.06 14.27 -5.30
CA LEU A 35 9.63 13.41 -4.19
C LEU A 35 8.84 14.20 -3.14
N SER A 36 9.27 15.42 -2.83
CA SER A 36 8.53 16.30 -1.91
C SER A 36 7.14 16.64 -2.45
N ASP A 37 7.03 16.94 -3.75
CA ASP A 37 5.74 17.20 -4.37
C ASP A 37 4.83 15.97 -4.32
N LEU A 38 5.38 14.77 -4.54
CA LEU A 38 4.63 13.52 -4.41
C LEU A 38 4.07 13.35 -3.00
N THR A 39 4.91 13.52 -1.99
CA THR A 39 4.51 13.32 -0.59
C THR A 39 3.62 14.42 -0.05
N ASN A 40 3.56 15.56 -0.73
CA ASN A 40 2.64 16.65 -0.41
C ASN A 40 1.35 16.64 -1.27
N GLY A 41 1.18 15.62 -2.09
CA GLY A 41 0.00 15.47 -2.92
C GLY A 41 -0.07 16.42 -4.12
N LYS A 42 1.05 17.04 -4.49
CA LYS A 42 1.13 18.02 -5.59
C LYS A 42 1.48 17.41 -6.94
N ALA A 43 1.88 16.15 -6.97
CA ALA A 43 2.27 15.47 -8.20
C ALA A 43 1.71 14.05 -8.22
N ASN A 44 1.45 13.55 -9.42
CA ASN A 44 1.00 12.19 -9.64
C ASN A 44 2.16 11.38 -10.23
N PRO A 45 2.66 10.37 -9.53
CA PRO A 45 3.75 9.56 -10.06
C PRO A 45 3.26 8.63 -11.16
N SER A 46 4.12 8.38 -12.15
CA SER A 46 3.89 7.29 -13.09
C SER A 46 4.09 5.95 -12.37
N LEU A 47 3.56 4.89 -12.95
CA LEU A 47 3.75 3.54 -12.42
C LEU A 47 5.25 3.19 -12.35
N LYS A 48 6.01 3.61 -13.35
CA LYS A 48 7.46 3.41 -13.39
C LYS A 48 8.18 4.09 -12.20
N ILE A 49 7.79 5.31 -11.87
CA ILE A 49 8.35 6.04 -10.72
C ILE A 49 7.93 5.37 -9.41
N MET A 50 6.69 4.95 -9.30
CA MET A 50 6.21 4.23 -8.12
C MET A 50 7.01 2.94 -7.89
N ASP A 51 7.27 2.18 -8.95
CA ASP A 51 8.09 0.97 -8.88
C ASP A 51 9.53 1.28 -8.45
N ALA A 52 10.12 2.35 -8.99
CA ALA A 52 11.47 2.77 -8.60
C ALA A 52 11.55 3.15 -7.11
N ILE A 53 10.55 3.84 -6.61
CA ILE A 53 10.45 4.19 -5.18
C ILE A 53 10.30 2.92 -4.33
N ALA A 54 9.45 2.00 -4.74
CA ALA A 54 9.24 0.74 -4.04
C ALA A 54 10.55 -0.07 -3.95
N ARG A 55 11.29 -0.18 -5.04
CA ARG A 55 12.58 -0.88 -5.08
C ARG A 55 13.59 -0.22 -4.15
N ALA A 56 13.65 1.11 -4.13
CA ALA A 56 14.55 1.85 -3.25
C ALA A 56 14.22 1.63 -1.78
N LEU A 57 12.97 1.35 -1.46
CA LEU A 57 12.51 1.01 -0.11
C LEU A 57 12.57 -0.49 0.19
N ASP A 58 13.13 -1.29 -0.70
CA ASP A 58 13.16 -2.75 -0.60
C ASP A 58 11.76 -3.34 -0.38
N SER A 59 10.80 -2.82 -1.11
CA SER A 59 9.39 -3.23 -1.02
C SER A 59 8.82 -3.49 -2.40
N ALA A 60 7.77 -4.27 -2.46
CA ALA A 60 7.00 -4.47 -3.68
C ALA A 60 5.95 -3.37 -3.84
N LEU A 61 5.75 -2.89 -5.07
CA LEU A 61 4.76 -1.83 -5.31
C LEU A 61 3.35 -2.18 -4.80
N PRO A 62 2.84 -3.42 -4.98
CA PRO A 62 1.53 -3.76 -4.42
C PRO A 62 1.42 -3.52 -2.92
N ALA A 63 2.49 -3.76 -2.15
CA ALA A 63 2.50 -3.51 -0.71
C ALA A 63 2.35 -2.02 -0.36
N LEU A 64 2.85 -1.13 -1.21
CA LEU A 64 2.72 0.32 -1.01
C LEU A 64 1.33 0.86 -1.38
N LEU A 65 0.52 0.07 -2.05
CA LEU A 65 -0.86 0.40 -2.40
C LEU A 65 -1.88 -0.27 -1.48
N GLU A 66 -1.41 -1.02 -0.50
CA GLU A 66 -2.27 -1.68 0.47
C GLU A 66 -2.65 -0.77 1.63
N ILE A 67 -3.80 -1.07 2.19
CA ILE A 67 -4.37 -0.32 3.31
C ILE A 67 -4.23 -1.05 4.64
N SER A 68 -3.68 -2.27 4.63
CA SER A 68 -3.63 -3.15 5.80
C SER A 68 -2.84 -2.58 6.98
N ASP A 69 -1.83 -1.76 6.69
CA ASP A 69 -1.00 -1.12 7.71
C ASP A 69 -1.52 0.26 8.13
N LEU A 70 -2.65 0.68 7.57
CA LEU A 70 -3.30 1.94 7.89
C LEU A 70 -4.51 1.67 8.79
N ASP A 71 -4.70 2.49 9.82
CA ASP A 71 -5.89 2.39 10.65
C ASP A 71 -7.14 2.90 9.92
N ASP A 72 -8.32 2.52 10.41
CA ASP A 72 -9.59 2.88 9.79
C ASP A 72 -9.81 4.39 9.75
N GLU A 73 -9.39 5.10 10.80
CA GLU A 73 -9.53 6.55 10.88
C GLU A 73 -8.68 7.25 9.81
N THR A 74 -7.41 6.85 9.67
CA THR A 74 -6.52 7.38 8.64
C THR A 74 -7.07 7.08 7.25
N LEU A 75 -7.53 5.86 7.03
CA LEU A 75 -8.08 5.43 5.75
C LEU A 75 -9.33 6.22 5.37
N ASP A 76 -10.25 6.40 6.31
CA ASP A 76 -11.47 7.17 6.07
C ASP A 76 -11.16 8.64 5.79
N ALA A 77 -10.19 9.22 6.50
CA ALA A 77 -9.73 10.58 6.24
C ALA A 77 -9.16 10.73 4.84
N LEU A 78 -8.34 9.76 4.41
CA LEU A 78 -7.74 9.76 3.06
C LEU A 78 -8.80 9.60 1.95
N ALA A 79 -9.85 8.85 2.24
CA ALA A 79 -10.94 8.63 1.29
C ALA A 79 -11.98 9.77 1.26
N GLY A 80 -11.78 10.81 2.09
CA GLY A 80 -12.72 11.94 2.15
C GLY A 80 -14.04 11.58 2.82
N GLY A 81 -14.02 10.61 3.72
CA GLY A 81 -15.18 10.16 4.48
C GLY A 81 -15.14 8.67 4.77
N LYS A 82 -15.56 7.83 3.84
CA LYS A 82 -15.57 6.39 4.03
C LYS A 82 -14.85 5.68 2.90
N ALA A 83 -13.95 4.77 3.25
CA ALA A 83 -13.22 3.97 2.27
C ALA A 83 -14.19 3.04 1.50
N ILE A 84 -13.94 2.92 0.19
CA ILE A 84 -14.71 2.00 -0.64
C ILE A 84 -14.34 0.57 -0.31
N LYS A 85 -15.35 -0.23 0.05
CA LYS A 85 -15.19 -1.66 0.32
C LYS A 85 -15.86 -2.44 -0.78
N SER A 86 -15.12 -3.37 -1.37
CA SER A 86 -15.63 -4.22 -2.46
C SER A 86 -16.23 -5.53 -1.95
N LEU A 87 -16.28 -5.74 -0.63
CA LEU A 87 -16.77 -6.96 -0.02
C LEU A 87 -18.00 -6.68 0.84
N PRO A 88 -18.92 -7.67 0.97
CA PRO A 88 -20.07 -7.54 1.87
C PRO A 88 -19.65 -7.41 3.33
N ASP A 89 -20.57 -6.97 4.18
CA ASP A 89 -20.36 -6.89 5.62
C ASP A 89 -19.98 -8.27 6.19
N GLY A 90 -19.06 -8.26 7.14
CA GLY A 90 -18.54 -9.47 7.75
C GLY A 90 -17.32 -10.07 7.06
N TYR A 91 -16.92 -9.51 5.93
CA TYR A 91 -15.72 -9.93 5.19
C TYR A 91 -14.75 -8.78 5.07
N VAL A 92 -13.46 -9.11 5.17
CA VAL A 92 -12.39 -8.14 5.03
C VAL A 92 -11.28 -8.74 4.17
N ARG A 93 -10.59 -7.89 3.43
CA ARG A 93 -9.37 -8.27 2.74
C ARG A 93 -8.19 -7.87 3.59
N VAL A 94 -7.28 -8.81 3.86
CA VAL A 94 -6.08 -8.54 4.66
C VAL A 94 -4.84 -8.90 3.88
N SER A 95 -3.75 -8.22 4.20
CA SER A 95 -2.40 -8.58 3.78
C SER A 95 -1.59 -8.87 5.02
N ALA A 96 -0.84 -9.98 5.03
CA ALA A 96 -0.12 -10.42 6.23
C ALA A 96 1.15 -11.14 5.85
N ILE A 97 2.15 -11.05 6.73
CA ILE A 97 3.39 -11.82 6.62
C ILE A 97 3.18 -13.12 7.40
N LEU A 98 3.22 -14.24 6.70
CA LEU A 98 2.88 -15.56 7.24
C LEU A 98 3.99 -16.55 6.91
N THR A 99 4.14 -17.57 7.74
CA THR A 99 4.91 -18.75 7.36
C THR A 99 4.21 -19.48 6.21
N GLU A 100 4.93 -20.34 5.50
CA GLU A 100 4.33 -21.12 4.41
C GLU A 100 3.14 -21.95 4.87
N PHE A 101 3.24 -22.55 6.04
CA PHE A 101 2.16 -23.36 6.63
C PHE A 101 0.93 -22.49 6.96
N GLN A 102 1.15 -21.35 7.59
CA GLN A 102 0.06 -20.40 7.89
C GLN A 102 -0.58 -19.89 6.62
N ALA A 103 0.21 -19.58 5.60
CA ALA A 103 -0.30 -19.12 4.30
C ALA A 103 -1.17 -20.19 3.64
N PHE A 104 -0.76 -21.46 3.70
CA PHE A 104 -1.55 -22.56 3.18
C PHE A 104 -2.94 -22.60 3.82
N ASN A 105 -3.01 -22.51 5.15
CA ASN A 105 -4.28 -22.49 5.87
C ASN A 105 -5.14 -21.28 5.51
N ALA A 106 -4.53 -20.10 5.46
CA ALA A 106 -5.22 -18.85 5.10
C ALA A 106 -5.80 -18.93 3.68
N MET A 107 -5.05 -19.51 2.74
CA MET A 107 -5.53 -19.69 1.37
C MET A 107 -6.71 -20.64 1.26
N GLN A 108 -6.79 -21.66 2.12
CA GLN A 108 -7.96 -22.54 2.15
C GLN A 108 -9.21 -21.77 2.55
N TRP A 109 -9.12 -20.94 3.59
CA TRP A 109 -10.25 -20.09 4.01
C TRP A 109 -10.61 -19.08 2.93
N ASP A 110 -9.65 -18.48 2.31
CA ASP A 110 -9.86 -17.53 1.21
C ASP A 110 -10.62 -18.17 0.06
N GLN A 111 -10.22 -19.37 -0.36
CA GLN A 111 -10.90 -20.09 -1.44
C GLN A 111 -12.33 -20.45 -1.09
N GLU A 112 -12.58 -20.93 0.13
CA GLU A 112 -13.92 -21.24 0.61
C GLU A 112 -14.83 -20.01 0.61
N ASN A 113 -14.32 -18.89 1.12
CA ASN A 113 -15.07 -17.64 1.18
C ASN A 113 -15.34 -17.06 -0.22
N ARG A 114 -14.37 -17.16 -1.13
CA ARG A 114 -14.57 -16.71 -2.52
C ARG A 114 -15.66 -17.51 -3.22
N LYS A 115 -15.74 -18.81 -2.97
CA LYS A 115 -16.83 -19.64 -3.49
C LYS A 115 -18.19 -19.20 -2.96
N LYS A 116 -18.29 -18.96 -1.64
CA LYS A 116 -19.52 -18.48 -1.00
C LYS A 116 -19.96 -17.14 -1.56
N LEU A 117 -19.01 -16.24 -1.81
CA LEU A 117 -19.28 -14.90 -2.33
C LEU A 117 -19.40 -14.87 -3.85
N ARG A 118 -19.11 -15.97 -4.53
CA ARG A 118 -19.09 -16.08 -6.00
C ARG A 118 -18.17 -15.02 -6.63
N ILE A 119 -17.02 -14.82 -6.00
CA ILE A 119 -16.02 -13.86 -6.51
C ILE A 119 -15.38 -14.45 -7.75
N ARG A 120 -15.47 -13.71 -8.87
CA ARG A 120 -14.83 -14.08 -10.13
C ARG A 120 -13.43 -13.49 -10.18
N ARG A 121 -12.56 -14.16 -10.93
CA ARG A 121 -11.21 -13.69 -11.23
C ARG A 121 -11.04 -13.43 -12.70
#